data_4b8e7a3c5199ea3894f69ed5c9bce16c
#
_entry.id   4b8e7a3c5199ea3894f69ed5c9bce16c
#
_cell.length_a   1.000
_cell.length_b   1.000
_cell.length_c   1.000
_cell.angle_alpha   90.00
_cell.angle_beta   90.00
_cell.angle_gamma   90.00
#
_symmetry.space_group_name_H-M   'P 1'
#
loop_
_entity.id
_entity.type
_entity.pdbx_description
1 polymer ?
#
loop_
_entity_poly.entity_id
_entity_poly.type
_entity_poly.pdbx_seq_one_letter_code
_entity_poly.pdbx_strand_id
1 'polypeptide(L)'
;MSYVGDNINADCGNWSFKGDTVKDFDRHVKKSVPLYEEGHNLICDISDFFVNESSIVYEIGCSTGALSIKLAQHNINKMKARFVGIDIENDMVDAANKNKKKYPDINVDFMAADALEVELEPSDLIVCYYTVQFIHPSVRQELINKLYKSLNWGGALL
;
A
#
# COMPACT_ATOMS: atom_id res chain seq x y z
N MET A 1 3.93 -13.25 -25.51
CA MET A 1 3.01 -13.09 -24.36
C MET A 1 3.04 -14.38 -23.56
N SER A 2 3.60 -14.37 -22.39
CA SER A 2 3.55 -15.51 -21.46
C SER A 2 2.31 -15.36 -20.58
N TYR A 3 1.46 -16.38 -20.60
CA TYR A 3 0.25 -16.44 -19.78
C TYR A 3 0.64 -16.92 -18.38
N VAL A 4 0.43 -16.09 -17.36
CA VAL A 4 0.83 -16.40 -15.97
C VAL A 4 -0.34 -16.92 -15.12
N GLY A 5 -1.41 -17.39 -15.71
CA GLY A 5 -2.64 -17.81 -15.03
C GLY A 5 -3.54 -16.64 -14.59
N ASP A 6 -4.77 -16.94 -14.20
CA ASP A 6 -5.79 -15.99 -13.74
C ASP A 6 -5.97 -14.73 -14.66
N ASN A 7 -5.76 -14.87 -15.98
CA ASN A 7 -5.85 -13.81 -17.00
C ASN A 7 -4.88 -12.62 -16.82
N ILE A 8 -3.79 -12.79 -16.08
CA ILE A 8 -2.78 -11.74 -15.89
C ILE A 8 -1.74 -11.85 -17.01
N ASN A 9 -1.57 -10.76 -17.77
CA ASN A 9 -0.54 -10.63 -18.79
C ASN A 9 0.70 -9.99 -18.17
N ALA A 10 1.83 -10.70 -18.22
CA ALA A 10 3.12 -10.18 -17.82
C ALA A 10 4.11 -10.35 -18.98
N ASP A 11 4.60 -9.25 -19.51
CA ASP A 11 5.70 -9.21 -20.49
C ASP A 11 6.92 -8.60 -19.79
N CYS A 12 7.95 -9.40 -19.52
CA CYS A 12 9.30 -8.97 -19.12
C CYS A 12 9.35 -7.71 -18.22
N GLY A 13 8.60 -7.68 -17.12
CA GLY A 13 8.56 -6.55 -16.19
C GLY A 13 7.46 -5.50 -16.47
N ASN A 14 6.70 -5.64 -17.53
CA ASN A 14 5.51 -4.82 -17.80
C ASN A 14 4.26 -5.50 -17.22
N TRP A 15 4.05 -5.33 -15.94
CA TRP A 15 2.82 -5.76 -15.27
C TRP A 15 1.72 -4.71 -15.48
N SER A 16 0.54 -5.15 -15.90
CA SER A 16 -0.65 -4.29 -15.97
C SER A 16 -1.64 -4.70 -14.90
N PHE A 17 -1.96 -3.77 -14.03
CA PHE A 17 -2.89 -3.96 -12.91
C PHE A 17 -4.24 -3.28 -13.16
N LYS A 18 -4.72 -3.27 -14.43
CA LYS A 18 -5.95 -2.61 -14.88
C LYS A 18 -7.07 -3.60 -15.21
N GLY A 19 -8.30 -3.11 -15.16
CA GLY A 19 -9.48 -3.81 -15.64
C GLY A 19 -9.81 -5.09 -14.87
N ASP A 20 -9.97 -6.23 -15.58
CA ASP A 20 -10.37 -7.50 -14.97
C ASP A 20 -9.33 -8.07 -13.98
N THR A 21 -8.06 -7.66 -14.10
CA THR A 21 -6.99 -8.03 -13.15
C THR A 21 -7.32 -7.61 -11.73
N VAL A 22 -7.99 -6.47 -11.54
CA VAL A 22 -8.36 -5.95 -10.22
C VAL A 22 -9.32 -6.88 -9.47
N LYS A 23 -10.26 -7.53 -10.19
CA LYS A 23 -11.25 -8.41 -9.58
C LYS A 23 -10.64 -9.67 -8.96
N ASP A 24 -9.59 -10.18 -9.57
CA ASP A 24 -8.92 -11.41 -9.17
C ASP A 24 -7.60 -11.16 -8.41
N PHE A 25 -7.20 -9.88 -8.26
CA PHE A 25 -5.90 -9.48 -7.72
C PHE A 25 -5.62 -10.09 -6.35
N ASP A 26 -6.50 -9.90 -5.37
CA ASP A 26 -6.28 -10.39 -4.00
C ASP A 26 -6.15 -11.91 -3.95
N ARG A 27 -6.94 -12.63 -4.77
CA ARG A 27 -6.85 -14.08 -4.88
C ARG A 27 -5.55 -14.52 -5.53
N HIS A 28 -5.11 -13.81 -6.57
CA HIS A 28 -3.90 -14.13 -7.30
C HIS A 28 -2.65 -13.86 -6.47
N VAL A 29 -2.54 -12.69 -5.86
CA VAL A 29 -1.36 -12.30 -5.09
C VAL A 29 -1.12 -13.23 -3.89
N LYS A 30 -2.17 -13.63 -3.18
CA LYS A 30 -2.09 -14.61 -2.09
C LYS A 30 -1.55 -15.97 -2.50
N LYS A 31 -1.77 -16.37 -3.76
CA LYS A 31 -1.26 -17.65 -4.29
C LYS A 31 0.16 -17.54 -4.84
N SER A 32 0.52 -16.36 -5.37
CA SER A 32 1.74 -16.17 -6.16
C SER A 32 2.88 -15.56 -5.37
N VAL A 33 2.57 -14.82 -4.30
CA VAL A 33 3.56 -14.13 -3.46
C VAL A 33 3.73 -14.89 -2.15
N PRO A 34 4.92 -15.47 -1.89
CA PRO A 34 5.18 -16.17 -0.65
C PRO A 34 5.03 -15.25 0.57
N LEU A 35 4.44 -15.76 1.64
CA LEU A 35 4.29 -15.06 2.92
C LEU A 35 3.55 -13.71 2.83
N TYR A 36 2.66 -13.56 1.84
CA TYR A 36 1.96 -12.29 1.60
C TYR A 36 1.10 -11.88 2.80
N GLU A 37 0.30 -12.80 3.34
CA GLU A 37 -0.56 -12.52 4.50
C GLU A 37 0.22 -12.45 5.81
N GLU A 38 1.25 -13.27 5.95
CA GLU A 38 2.17 -13.25 7.10
C GLU A 38 2.94 -11.92 7.18
N GLY A 39 3.37 -11.40 6.03
CA GLY A 39 4.00 -10.08 5.95
C GLY A 39 3.05 -8.95 6.36
N HIS A 40 1.76 -9.02 5.96
CA HIS A 40 0.74 -8.08 6.45
C HIS A 40 0.60 -8.15 7.97
N ASN A 41 0.58 -9.36 8.56
CA ASN A 41 0.52 -9.53 10.02
C ASN A 41 1.75 -8.89 10.68
N LEU A 42 2.95 -9.21 10.18
CA LEU A 42 4.20 -8.67 10.71
C LEU A 42 4.24 -7.15 10.64
N ILE A 43 3.79 -6.55 9.54
CA ILE A 43 3.72 -5.08 9.40
C ILE A 43 2.74 -4.48 10.41
N CYS A 44 1.60 -5.13 10.65
CA CYS A 44 0.66 -4.72 11.69
C CYS A 44 1.33 -4.76 13.09
N ASP A 45 2.01 -5.86 13.43
CA ASP A 45 2.69 -6.00 14.73
C ASP A 45 3.81 -4.96 14.89
N ILE A 46 4.60 -4.70 13.83
CA ILE A 46 5.64 -3.66 13.82
C ILE A 46 5.02 -2.27 13.98
N SER A 47 3.84 -2.01 13.43
CA SER A 47 3.17 -0.72 13.54
C SER A 47 2.91 -0.28 14.97
N ASP A 48 2.82 -1.21 15.92
CA ASP A 48 2.63 -0.90 17.35
C ASP A 48 3.76 -0.05 17.95
N PHE A 49 4.95 -0.12 17.38
CA PHE A 49 6.12 0.64 17.83
C PHE A 49 6.17 2.07 17.26
N PHE A 50 5.45 2.36 16.19
CA PHE A 50 5.57 3.62 15.44
C PHE A 50 4.28 4.43 15.44
N VAL A 51 3.12 3.76 15.45
CA VAL A 51 1.82 4.42 15.35
C VAL A 51 1.31 4.81 16.73
N ASN A 52 0.96 6.07 16.90
CA ASN A 52 0.33 6.65 18.08
C ASN A 52 -1.00 7.33 17.70
N GLU A 53 -1.67 7.99 18.68
CA GLU A 53 -2.97 8.65 18.49
C GLU A 53 -3.04 9.68 17.36
N SER A 54 -1.93 10.35 17.02
CA SER A 54 -1.89 11.41 16.02
C SER A 54 -1.05 11.08 14.79
N SER A 55 -0.65 9.83 14.65
CA SER A 55 0.22 9.38 13.58
C SER A 55 -0.42 9.47 12.20
N ILE A 56 0.43 9.74 11.20
CA ILE A 56 0.10 9.55 9.80
C ILE A 56 0.88 8.35 9.30
N VAL A 57 0.18 7.44 8.64
CA VAL A 57 0.72 6.20 8.07
C VAL A 57 0.43 6.18 6.57
N TYR A 58 1.45 6.01 5.76
CA TYR A 58 1.31 5.84 4.31
C TYR A 58 1.58 4.41 3.88
N GLU A 59 0.78 3.91 2.93
CA GLU A 59 1.12 2.74 2.13
C GLU A 59 1.28 3.16 0.67
N ILE A 60 2.47 2.94 0.11
CA ILE A 60 2.81 3.23 -1.29
C ILE A 60 2.61 1.95 -2.12
N GLY A 61 1.78 2.04 -3.17
CA GLY A 61 1.33 0.89 -3.95
C GLY A 61 0.29 0.07 -3.19
N CYS A 62 -0.75 0.74 -2.68
CA CYS A 62 -1.76 0.11 -1.81
C CYS A 62 -2.69 -0.89 -2.53
N SER A 63 -2.67 -0.93 -3.86
CA SER A 63 -3.52 -1.82 -4.66
C SER A 63 -5.00 -1.75 -4.23
N THR A 64 -5.62 -2.87 -3.91
CA THR A 64 -7.00 -2.97 -3.43
C THR A 64 -7.21 -2.52 -1.97
N GLY A 65 -6.18 -1.96 -1.33
CA GLY A 65 -6.22 -1.43 0.03
C GLY A 65 -6.19 -2.47 1.15
N ALA A 66 -5.84 -3.73 0.83
CA ALA A 66 -5.94 -4.83 1.79
C ALA A 66 -5.06 -4.60 3.03
N LEU A 67 -3.81 -4.14 2.87
CA LEU A 67 -2.91 -3.87 3.99
C LEU A 67 -3.28 -2.58 4.72
N SER A 68 -3.58 -1.48 4.02
CA SER A 68 -4.02 -0.22 4.65
C SER A 68 -5.24 -0.40 5.54
N ILE A 69 -6.26 -1.15 5.05
CA ILE A 69 -7.46 -1.47 5.82
C ILE A 69 -7.08 -2.29 7.06
N LYS A 70 -6.24 -3.29 6.91
CA LYS A 70 -5.80 -4.15 8.02
C LYS A 70 -5.01 -3.37 9.06
N LEU A 71 -4.09 -2.48 8.64
CA LEU A 71 -3.34 -1.59 9.52
C LEU A 71 -4.27 -0.66 10.32
N ALA A 72 -5.25 -0.05 9.64
CA ALA A 72 -6.23 0.82 10.30
C ALA A 72 -7.10 0.04 11.30
N GLN A 73 -7.49 -1.20 10.99
CA GLN A 73 -8.22 -2.07 11.91
C GLN A 73 -7.36 -2.47 13.12
N HIS A 74 -6.09 -2.84 12.89
CA HIS A 74 -5.15 -3.20 13.95
C HIS A 74 -4.95 -2.05 14.94
N ASN A 75 -4.92 -0.82 14.45
CA ASN A 75 -4.71 0.39 15.22
C ASN A 75 -6.01 1.14 15.57
N ILE A 76 -7.16 0.46 15.60
CA ILE A 76 -8.48 1.09 15.74
C ILE A 76 -8.65 1.89 17.04
N ASN A 77 -7.92 1.54 18.10
CA ASN A 77 -7.93 2.28 19.40
C ASN A 77 -7.21 3.64 19.27
N LYS A 78 -6.41 3.86 18.22
CA LYS A 78 -5.69 5.10 17.94
C LYS A 78 -6.58 5.97 17.02
N MET A 79 -7.67 6.47 17.55
CA MET A 79 -8.82 7.03 16.81
C MET A 79 -8.48 8.22 15.90
N LYS A 80 -7.40 8.96 16.19
CA LYS A 80 -6.97 10.12 15.40
C LYS A 80 -5.86 9.78 14.42
N ALA A 81 -5.29 8.57 14.48
CA ALA A 81 -4.31 8.12 13.51
C ALA A 81 -4.95 8.06 12.11
N ARG A 82 -4.24 8.53 11.11
CA ARG A 82 -4.68 8.59 9.73
C ARG A 82 -3.88 7.61 8.89
N PHE A 83 -4.57 6.77 8.14
CA PHE A 83 -3.96 5.83 7.21
C PHE A 83 -4.28 6.28 5.78
N VAL A 84 -3.27 6.36 4.92
CA VAL A 84 -3.43 6.81 3.54
C VAL A 84 -2.76 5.82 2.61
N GLY A 85 -3.57 5.16 1.79
CA GLY A 85 -3.08 4.30 0.71
C GLY A 85 -2.95 5.09 -0.59
N ILE A 86 -1.80 4.99 -1.24
CA ILE A 86 -1.52 5.66 -2.52
C ILE A 86 -1.23 4.59 -3.56
N ASP A 87 -1.90 4.67 -4.69
CA ASP A 87 -1.62 3.82 -5.85
C ASP A 87 -1.71 4.65 -7.13
N ILE A 88 -0.90 4.32 -8.13
CA ILE A 88 -0.92 5.01 -9.41
C ILE A 88 -2.11 4.59 -10.28
N GLU A 89 -2.68 3.40 -10.02
CA GLU A 89 -3.75 2.82 -10.81
C GLU A 89 -5.13 3.19 -10.23
N ASN A 90 -5.91 4.00 -10.96
CA ASN A 90 -7.25 4.42 -10.54
C ASN A 90 -8.17 3.23 -10.24
N ASP A 91 -8.14 2.16 -11.07
CA ASP A 91 -8.98 0.98 -10.88
C ASP A 91 -8.70 0.28 -9.54
N MET A 92 -7.43 0.28 -9.09
CA MET A 92 -7.04 -0.26 -7.78
C MET A 92 -7.59 0.60 -6.64
N VAL A 93 -7.47 1.92 -6.75
CA VAL A 93 -7.99 2.86 -5.75
C VAL A 93 -9.52 2.78 -5.65
N ASP A 94 -10.21 2.62 -6.76
CA ASP A 94 -11.66 2.41 -6.78
C ASP A 94 -12.05 1.11 -6.05
N ALA A 95 -11.29 0.04 -6.26
CA ALA A 95 -11.48 -1.22 -5.54
C ALA A 95 -11.18 -1.06 -4.03
N ALA A 96 -10.12 -0.35 -3.66
CA ALA A 96 -9.77 -0.04 -2.27
C ALA A 96 -10.90 0.75 -1.57
N ASN A 97 -11.42 1.79 -2.22
CA ASN A 97 -12.55 2.57 -1.71
C ASN A 97 -13.84 1.72 -1.55
N LYS A 98 -14.08 0.77 -2.46
CA LYS A 98 -15.18 -0.18 -2.34
C LYS A 98 -14.97 -1.13 -1.15
N ASN A 99 -13.76 -1.63 -0.96
CA ASN A 99 -13.41 -2.51 0.15
C ASN A 99 -13.52 -1.79 1.50
N LYS A 100 -13.08 -0.54 1.60
CA LYS A 100 -13.20 0.32 2.79
C LYS A 100 -14.64 0.42 3.30
N LYS A 101 -15.64 0.46 2.41
CA LYS A 101 -17.06 0.56 2.79
C LYS A 101 -17.55 -0.54 3.72
N LYS A 102 -16.85 -1.67 3.79
CA LYS A 102 -17.14 -2.77 4.72
C LYS A 102 -16.73 -2.48 6.16
N TYR A 103 -15.95 -1.42 6.36
CA TYR A 103 -15.31 -1.06 7.63
C TYR A 103 -15.51 0.44 7.92
N PRO A 104 -16.72 0.86 8.33
CA PRO A 104 -17.06 2.29 8.47
C PRO A 104 -16.30 2.99 9.60
N ASP A 105 -15.80 2.24 10.57
CA ASP A 105 -15.20 2.78 11.79
C ASP A 105 -13.69 3.03 11.69
N ILE A 106 -13.05 2.70 10.53
CA ILE A 106 -11.61 2.91 10.34
C ILE A 106 -11.32 4.24 9.64
N ASN A 107 -10.23 4.90 10.06
CA ASN A 107 -9.77 6.16 9.47
C ASN A 107 -8.70 5.88 8.40
N VAL A 108 -9.12 5.40 7.24
CA VAL A 108 -8.24 5.18 6.09
C VAL A 108 -8.78 5.89 4.86
N ASP A 109 -7.91 6.52 4.08
CA ASP A 109 -8.23 7.12 2.79
C ASP A 109 -7.37 6.53 1.68
N PHE A 110 -7.89 6.55 0.44
CA PHE A 110 -7.20 6.05 -0.72
C PHE A 110 -7.13 7.13 -1.80
N MET A 111 -5.96 7.28 -2.41
CA MET A 111 -5.66 8.32 -3.38
C MET A 111 -4.98 7.72 -4.61
N ALA A 112 -5.49 8.04 -5.79
CA ALA A 112 -4.84 7.72 -7.06
C ALA A 112 -3.81 8.79 -7.39
N ALA A 113 -2.52 8.48 -7.23
CA ALA A 113 -1.44 9.42 -7.46
C ALA A 113 -0.11 8.70 -7.71
N ASP A 114 0.79 9.38 -8.42
CA ASP A 114 2.19 8.97 -8.48
C ASP A 114 2.89 9.35 -7.16
N ALA A 115 3.48 8.37 -6.49
CA ALA A 115 4.20 8.59 -5.23
C ALA A 115 5.42 9.53 -5.38
N LEU A 116 5.94 9.69 -6.60
CA LEU A 116 7.00 10.66 -6.90
C LEU A 116 6.48 12.10 -6.94
N GLU A 117 5.23 12.31 -7.34
CA GLU A 117 4.65 13.63 -7.55
C GLU A 117 3.86 14.16 -6.33
N VAL A 118 3.17 13.25 -5.60
CA VAL A 118 2.30 13.63 -4.49
C VAL A 118 3.10 14.18 -3.31
N GLU A 119 2.65 15.27 -2.71
CA GLU A 119 3.23 15.78 -1.46
C GLU A 119 2.76 14.92 -0.26
N LEU A 120 3.72 14.48 0.55
CA LEU A 120 3.47 13.71 1.76
C LEU A 120 3.63 14.61 2.99
N GLU A 121 2.68 14.53 3.90
CA GLU A 121 2.81 15.12 5.24
C GLU A 121 3.87 14.34 6.06
N PRO A 122 4.52 14.94 7.05
CA PRO A 122 5.38 14.22 7.98
C PRO A 122 4.65 13.04 8.61
N SER A 123 5.25 11.85 8.54
CA SER A 123 4.60 10.59 8.89
C SER A 123 5.47 9.72 9.81
N ASP A 124 4.84 8.85 10.58
CA ASP A 124 5.54 7.99 11.54
C ASP A 124 5.82 6.60 10.98
N LEU A 125 5.05 6.19 9.98
CA LEU A 125 5.24 4.91 9.30
C LEU A 125 4.93 5.06 7.82
N ILE A 126 5.84 4.59 6.97
CA ILE A 126 5.62 4.44 5.52
C ILE A 126 5.88 2.99 5.15
N VAL A 127 4.96 2.40 4.40
CA VAL A 127 5.04 1.02 3.95
C VAL A 127 5.11 0.96 2.43
N CYS A 128 6.09 0.18 1.90
CA CYS A 128 6.26 -0.10 0.48
C CYS A 128 6.27 -1.62 0.23
N TYR A 129 5.22 -2.31 0.66
CA TYR A 129 5.17 -3.77 0.65
C TYR A 129 4.97 -4.32 -0.77
N TYR A 130 5.99 -5.02 -1.29
CA TYR A 130 6.04 -5.54 -2.67
C TYR A 130 5.81 -4.48 -3.77
N THR A 131 6.19 -3.22 -3.55
CA THR A 131 5.93 -2.11 -4.48
C THR A 131 7.16 -1.68 -5.27
N VAL A 132 8.30 -1.52 -4.59
CA VAL A 132 9.52 -0.91 -5.18
C VAL A 132 10.02 -1.65 -6.43
N GLN A 133 9.76 -2.95 -6.54
CA GLN A 133 10.15 -3.75 -7.71
C GLN A 133 9.47 -3.31 -9.01
N PHE A 134 8.27 -2.73 -8.93
CA PHE A 134 7.50 -2.26 -10.09
C PHE A 134 7.88 -0.84 -10.53
N ILE A 135 8.67 -0.14 -9.74
CA ILE A 135 9.15 1.21 -10.03
C ILE A 135 10.40 1.12 -10.90
N HIS A 136 10.48 1.97 -11.93
CA HIS A 136 11.64 1.95 -12.82
C HIS A 136 12.95 2.21 -12.04
N PRO A 137 14.01 1.42 -12.25
CA PRO A 137 15.25 1.51 -11.47
C PRO A 137 15.87 2.91 -11.38
N SER A 138 15.75 3.72 -12.43
CA SER A 138 16.32 5.07 -12.49
C SER A 138 15.72 6.05 -11.48
N VAL A 139 14.49 5.82 -11.02
CA VAL A 139 13.77 6.72 -10.09
C VAL A 139 13.55 6.13 -8.69
N ARG A 140 13.96 4.87 -8.47
CA ARG A 140 13.82 4.22 -7.15
C ARG A 140 14.50 4.98 -6.02
N GLN A 141 15.73 5.46 -6.28
CA GLN A 141 16.49 6.21 -5.27
C GLN A 141 15.81 7.55 -4.95
N GLU A 142 15.24 8.20 -5.95
CA GLU A 142 14.48 9.44 -5.78
C GLU A 142 13.25 9.20 -4.88
N LEU A 143 12.49 8.14 -5.15
CA LEU A 143 11.37 7.75 -4.31
C LEU A 143 11.80 7.49 -2.86
N ILE A 144 12.81 6.65 -2.65
CA ILE A 144 13.30 6.32 -1.29
C ILE A 144 13.76 7.59 -0.56
N ASN A 145 14.48 8.50 -1.24
CA ASN A 145 14.90 9.77 -0.65
C ASN A 145 13.71 10.66 -0.27
N LYS A 146 12.66 10.68 -1.09
CA LYS A 146 11.43 11.42 -0.81
C LYS A 146 10.71 10.85 0.41
N LEU A 147 10.50 9.53 0.45
CA LEU A 147 9.86 8.85 1.58
C LEU A 147 10.64 9.07 2.88
N TYR A 148 11.96 8.92 2.84
CA TYR A 148 12.82 9.18 4.00
C TYR A 148 12.68 10.60 4.54
N LYS A 149 12.63 11.61 3.65
CA LYS A 149 12.45 13.01 4.04
C LYS A 149 11.08 13.31 4.64
N SER A 150 10.08 12.49 4.33
CA SER A 150 8.71 12.62 4.86
C SER A 150 8.54 11.92 6.21
N LEU A 151 9.54 11.16 6.70
CA LEU A 151 9.47 10.53 8.00
C LEU A 151 9.74 11.52 9.13
N ASN A 152 8.93 11.44 10.18
CA ASN A 152 9.22 12.05 11.45
C ASN A 152 10.48 11.43 12.08
N TRP A 153 11.13 12.14 13.00
CA TRP A 153 12.21 11.56 13.78
C TRP A 153 11.71 10.34 14.58
N GLY A 154 12.38 9.21 14.39
CA GLY A 154 11.98 7.94 14.97
C GLY A 154 10.91 7.17 14.18
N GLY A 155 10.46 7.69 13.05
CA GLY A 155 9.57 6.98 12.12
C GLY A 155 10.28 5.87 11.35
N ALA A 156 9.51 4.99 10.71
CA ALA A 156 10.01 3.85 9.96
C ALA A 156 9.54 3.81 8.50
N LEU A 157 10.40 3.30 7.62
CA LEU A 157 10.08 2.85 6.26
C LEU A 157 10.23 1.32 6.22
N LEU A 158 9.16 0.60 5.85
CA LEU A 158 9.07 -0.85 5.73
C LEU A 158 8.88 -1.29 4.27
#